data_0364ffd14bc0d0a59710045afa00b774
#
_entry.id   0364ffd14bc0d0a59710045afa00b774
#
_cell.length_a   1.000
_cell.length_b   1.000
_cell.length_c   1.000
_cell.angle_alpha   90.00
_cell.angle_beta   90.00
_cell.angle_gamma   90.00
#
_symmetry.space_group_name_H-M   'P 1'
#
loop_
_entity.id
_entity.type
_entity.pdbx_description
1 polymer ?
#
loop_
_entity_poly.entity_id
_entity_poly.type
_entity_poly.pdbx_seq_one_letter_code
_entity_poly.pdbx_strand_id
1 'polypeptide(L)'
;MALSYEFSIGSVRAKEKNLFTNSDIEHMLGCENVNELCRYLSDKGYGEGDDIEDILKSHSENVWEYLKRTAPDFAIFKPFFYLNDLHNLKAVLKGTLSNRPYSQLLVKPCTFSEETLKPVSYTHLTLPTILR
;
A
#
# COMPACT_ATOMS: atom_id res chain seq x y z
N MET A 1 0.77 -27.36 0.23
CA MET A 1 1.39 -27.51 -1.09
C MET A 1 2.28 -26.30 -1.28
N ALA A 2 3.58 -26.48 -1.53
CA ALA A 2 4.44 -25.33 -1.85
C ALA A 2 4.02 -24.77 -3.22
N LEU A 3 3.82 -23.46 -3.30
CA LEU A 3 3.53 -22.80 -4.56
C LEU A 3 4.75 -22.90 -5.45
N SER A 4 4.55 -23.23 -6.74
CA SER A 4 5.63 -23.27 -7.70
C SER A 4 5.73 -21.93 -8.44
N TYR A 5 6.93 -21.60 -8.92
CA TYR A 5 7.13 -20.38 -9.72
C TYR A 5 6.35 -20.41 -11.03
N GLU A 6 6.17 -21.59 -11.63
CA GLU A 6 5.40 -21.77 -12.86
C GLU A 6 3.94 -21.35 -12.67
N PHE A 7 3.32 -21.78 -11.55
CA PHE A 7 1.97 -21.36 -11.20
C PHE A 7 1.88 -19.85 -11.01
N SER A 8 2.85 -19.27 -10.30
CA SER A 8 2.89 -17.83 -10.03
C SER A 8 3.02 -17.02 -11.33
N ILE A 9 3.92 -17.43 -12.23
CA ILE A 9 4.10 -16.80 -13.54
C ILE A 9 2.81 -16.88 -14.37
N GLY A 10 2.19 -18.05 -14.47
CA GLY A 10 0.94 -18.22 -15.21
C GLY A 10 -0.18 -17.33 -14.65
N SER A 11 -0.29 -17.25 -13.33
CA SER A 11 -1.27 -16.41 -12.65
C SER A 11 -1.07 -14.92 -12.89
N VAL A 12 0.19 -14.42 -12.84
CA VAL A 12 0.53 -13.03 -13.14
C VAL A 12 0.26 -12.71 -14.60
N ARG A 13 0.66 -13.58 -15.54
CA ARG A 13 0.38 -13.40 -16.96
C ARG A 13 -1.11 -13.30 -17.29
N ALA A 14 -1.95 -14.05 -16.58
CA ALA A 14 -3.39 -13.93 -16.74
C ALA A 14 -3.92 -12.55 -16.30
N LYS A 15 -3.33 -11.96 -15.25
CA LYS A 15 -3.71 -10.62 -14.75
C LYS A 15 -3.15 -9.48 -15.59
N GLU A 16 -2.04 -9.67 -16.29
CA GLU A 16 -1.49 -8.66 -17.22
C GLU A 16 -2.48 -8.22 -18.29
N LYS A 17 -3.44 -9.09 -18.65
CA LYS A 17 -4.50 -8.76 -19.61
C LYS A 17 -5.46 -7.67 -19.12
N ASN A 18 -5.51 -7.44 -17.81
CA ASN A 18 -6.38 -6.43 -17.19
C ASN A 18 -5.66 -5.09 -16.98
N LEU A 19 -4.40 -4.97 -17.39
CA LEU A 19 -3.69 -3.69 -17.34
C LEU A 19 -4.29 -2.70 -18.33
N PHE A 20 -4.26 -1.43 -17.98
CA PHE A 20 -4.74 -0.35 -18.86
C PHE A 20 -3.95 -0.27 -20.14
N THR A 21 -4.66 -0.14 -21.22
CA THR A 21 -4.12 0.21 -22.54
C THR A 21 -4.12 1.73 -22.75
N ASN A 22 -3.47 2.22 -23.78
CA ASN A 22 -3.54 3.63 -24.14
C ASN A 22 -4.98 4.09 -24.40
N SER A 23 -5.81 3.23 -25.03
CA SER A 23 -7.22 3.52 -25.24
C SER A 23 -8.00 3.66 -23.94
N ASP A 24 -7.68 2.87 -22.92
CA ASP A 24 -8.31 2.98 -21.59
C ASP A 24 -7.95 4.32 -20.94
N ILE A 25 -6.70 4.75 -21.08
CA ILE A 25 -6.23 6.04 -20.56
C ILE A 25 -6.92 7.20 -21.28
N GLU A 26 -7.03 7.15 -22.62
CA GLU A 26 -7.75 8.16 -23.39
C GLU A 26 -9.24 8.23 -23.00
N HIS A 27 -9.87 7.08 -22.77
CA HIS A 27 -11.25 7.04 -22.28
C HIS A 27 -11.38 7.69 -20.92
N MET A 28 -10.49 7.37 -19.97
CA MET A 28 -10.50 7.97 -18.62
C MET A 28 -10.28 9.49 -18.65
N LEU A 29 -9.42 9.97 -19.55
CA LEU A 29 -9.21 11.41 -19.75
C LEU A 29 -10.42 12.12 -20.39
N GLY A 30 -11.26 11.38 -21.11
CA GLY A 30 -12.48 11.87 -21.73
C GLY A 30 -13.72 11.84 -20.84
N CYS A 31 -13.63 11.27 -19.63
CA CYS A 31 -14.75 11.22 -18.68
C CYS A 31 -15.16 12.64 -18.25
N GLU A 32 -16.47 12.95 -18.29
CA GLU A 32 -17.00 14.26 -17.93
C GLU A 32 -17.03 14.51 -16.42
N ASN A 33 -17.10 13.43 -15.63
CA ASN A 33 -17.20 13.52 -14.18
C ASN A 33 -16.56 12.32 -13.46
N VAL A 34 -16.30 12.50 -12.16
CA VAL A 34 -15.66 11.49 -11.30
C VAL A 34 -16.48 10.20 -11.23
N ASN A 35 -17.81 10.29 -11.21
CA ASN A 35 -18.67 9.09 -11.11
C ASN A 35 -18.53 8.19 -12.33
N GLU A 36 -18.40 8.77 -13.52
CA GLU A 36 -18.16 8.03 -14.75
C GLU A 36 -16.81 7.32 -14.71
N LEU A 37 -15.78 8.02 -14.24
CA LEU A 37 -14.44 7.45 -14.04
C LEU A 37 -14.46 6.30 -13.02
N CYS A 38 -15.14 6.46 -11.89
CA CYS A 38 -15.27 5.39 -10.88
C CYS A 38 -15.99 4.16 -11.47
N ARG A 39 -17.03 4.35 -12.25
CA ARG A 39 -17.71 3.23 -12.94
C ARG A 39 -16.79 2.52 -13.91
N TYR A 40 -16.04 3.28 -14.70
CA TYR A 40 -15.06 2.69 -15.63
C TYR A 40 -13.99 1.88 -14.91
N LEU A 41 -13.46 2.39 -13.80
CA LEU A 41 -12.49 1.66 -12.96
C LEU A 41 -13.12 0.36 -12.40
N SER A 42 -14.36 0.42 -11.94
CA SER A 42 -15.07 -0.77 -11.43
C SER A 42 -15.29 -1.81 -12.52
N ASP A 43 -15.71 -1.40 -13.73
CA ASP A 43 -15.89 -2.28 -14.89
C ASP A 43 -14.58 -2.97 -15.30
N LYS A 44 -13.46 -2.31 -15.11
CA LYS A 44 -12.11 -2.86 -15.33
C LYS A 44 -11.60 -3.74 -14.16
N GLY A 45 -12.38 -3.88 -13.10
CA GLY A 45 -12.06 -4.75 -11.95
C GLY A 45 -11.11 -4.15 -10.92
N TYR A 46 -11.02 -2.81 -10.85
CA TYR A 46 -10.21 -2.11 -9.84
C TYR A 46 -10.91 -2.00 -8.49
N GLY A 47 -12.19 -2.37 -8.40
CA GLY A 47 -12.99 -2.32 -7.18
C GLY A 47 -14.17 -1.38 -7.30
N GLU A 48 -14.99 -1.34 -6.25
CA GLU A 48 -16.16 -0.48 -6.17
C GLU A 48 -15.91 0.63 -5.15
N GLY A 49 -16.37 1.85 -5.43
CA GLY A 49 -16.27 2.97 -4.52
C GLY A 49 -16.78 4.26 -5.16
N ASP A 50 -17.13 5.21 -4.31
CA ASP A 50 -17.61 6.53 -4.73
C ASP A 50 -16.46 7.54 -4.93
N ASP A 51 -15.27 7.20 -4.42
CA ASP A 51 -14.06 8.00 -4.54
C ASP A 51 -12.92 7.20 -5.19
N ILE A 52 -12.20 7.88 -6.07
CA ILE A 52 -11.05 7.31 -6.80
C ILE A 52 -9.95 6.87 -5.83
N GLU A 53 -9.68 7.65 -4.78
CA GLU A 53 -8.64 7.33 -3.81
C GLU A 53 -8.95 6.03 -3.07
N ASP A 54 -10.20 5.81 -2.67
CA ASP A 54 -10.66 4.59 -2.01
C ASP A 54 -10.57 3.37 -2.94
N ILE A 55 -10.97 3.52 -4.21
CA ILE A 55 -10.84 2.47 -5.23
C ILE A 55 -9.38 2.09 -5.41
N LEU A 56 -8.49 3.04 -5.60
CA LEU A 56 -7.06 2.79 -5.82
C LEU A 56 -6.39 2.18 -4.60
N LYS A 57 -6.75 2.63 -3.40
CA LYS A 57 -6.25 2.09 -2.13
C LYS A 57 -6.68 0.63 -1.95
N SER A 58 -7.97 0.36 -2.12
CA SER A 58 -8.53 -0.99 -2.04
C SER A 58 -7.88 -1.92 -3.07
N HIS A 59 -7.70 -1.43 -4.31
CA HIS A 59 -7.03 -2.20 -5.36
C HIS A 59 -5.57 -2.51 -5.00
N SER A 60 -4.84 -1.55 -4.47
CA SER A 60 -3.46 -1.74 -4.02
C SER A 60 -3.37 -2.80 -2.90
N GLU A 61 -4.27 -2.75 -1.92
CA GLU A 61 -4.35 -3.76 -0.85
C GLU A 61 -4.62 -5.16 -1.42
N ASN A 62 -5.55 -5.28 -2.37
CA ASN A 62 -5.88 -6.53 -3.06
C ASN A 62 -4.70 -7.09 -3.86
N VAL A 63 -3.91 -6.23 -4.51
CA VAL A 63 -2.69 -6.64 -5.23
C VAL A 63 -1.66 -7.22 -4.25
N TRP A 64 -1.44 -6.57 -3.10
CA TRP A 64 -0.50 -7.09 -2.10
C TRP A 64 -0.96 -8.39 -1.47
N GLU A 65 -2.26 -8.55 -1.22
CA GLU A 65 -2.82 -9.82 -0.75
C GLU A 65 -2.68 -10.94 -1.80
N TYR A 66 -2.92 -10.59 -3.06
CA TYR A 66 -2.71 -11.52 -4.17
C TYR A 66 -1.24 -11.96 -4.24
N LEU A 67 -0.28 -11.05 -4.13
CA LEU A 67 1.15 -11.37 -4.11
C LEU A 67 1.52 -12.27 -2.93
N LYS A 68 1.04 -11.97 -1.73
CA LYS A 68 1.25 -12.82 -0.53
C LYS A 68 0.76 -14.25 -0.74
N ARG A 69 -0.37 -14.41 -1.42
CA ARG A 69 -0.97 -15.73 -1.68
C ARG A 69 -0.32 -16.47 -2.83
N THR A 70 0.25 -15.76 -3.80
CA THR A 70 0.72 -16.34 -5.07
C THR A 70 2.24 -16.51 -5.11
N ALA A 71 3.00 -15.65 -4.42
CA ALA A 71 4.45 -15.71 -4.43
C ALA A 71 4.97 -16.90 -3.60
N PRO A 72 5.86 -17.73 -4.14
CA PRO A 72 6.50 -18.82 -3.38
C PRO A 72 7.36 -18.30 -2.24
N ASP A 73 8.01 -17.16 -2.43
CA ASP A 73 8.75 -16.43 -1.39
C ASP A 73 8.34 -14.96 -1.41
N PHE A 74 7.50 -14.58 -0.45
CA PHE A 74 7.04 -13.20 -0.31
C PHE A 74 8.13 -12.26 0.24
N ALA A 75 9.20 -12.80 0.85
CA ALA A 75 10.25 -11.98 1.45
C ALA A 75 11.00 -11.12 0.41
N ILE A 76 11.00 -11.52 -0.86
CA ILE A 76 11.60 -10.75 -1.96
C ILE A 76 10.96 -9.37 -2.16
N PHE A 77 9.72 -9.18 -1.67
CA PHE A 77 9.00 -7.91 -1.79
C PHE A 77 9.26 -6.95 -0.61
N LYS A 78 9.96 -7.37 0.45
CA LYS A 78 10.28 -6.51 1.60
C LYS A 78 10.92 -5.17 1.24
N PRO A 79 11.83 -5.09 0.24
CA PRO A 79 12.44 -3.80 -0.14
C PRO A 79 11.42 -2.73 -0.53
N PHE A 80 10.29 -3.12 -1.12
CA PHE A 80 9.22 -2.19 -1.49
C PHE A 80 8.51 -1.57 -0.27
N PHE A 81 8.59 -2.21 0.91
CA PHE A 81 7.98 -1.72 2.13
C PHE A 81 8.86 -0.74 2.90
N TYR A 82 10.18 -0.74 2.66
CA TYR A 82 11.12 0.08 3.44
C TYR A 82 10.86 1.58 3.33
N LEU A 83 10.40 2.07 2.18
CA LEU A 83 10.04 3.47 2.03
C LEU A 83 8.83 3.84 2.89
N ASN A 84 7.83 2.96 2.92
CA ASN A 84 6.64 3.14 3.75
C ASN A 84 6.99 3.00 5.24
N ASP A 85 7.85 2.04 5.59
CA ASP A 85 8.33 1.87 6.97
C ASP A 85 9.08 3.11 7.45
N LEU A 86 9.96 3.69 6.62
CA LEU A 86 10.66 4.93 6.94
C LEU A 86 9.70 6.12 7.07
N HIS A 87 8.71 6.22 6.19
CA HIS A 87 7.66 7.25 6.29
C HIS A 87 6.88 7.11 7.60
N ASN A 88 6.42 5.90 7.92
CA ASN A 88 5.67 5.60 9.13
C ASN A 88 6.48 5.90 10.40
N LEU A 89 7.76 5.51 10.42
CA LEU A 89 8.65 5.83 11.53
C LEU A 89 8.78 7.35 11.73
N LYS A 90 8.98 8.11 10.64
CA LYS A 90 9.02 9.58 10.69
C LYS A 90 7.70 10.19 11.18
N ALA A 91 6.56 9.67 10.73
CA ALA A 91 5.23 10.12 11.14
C ALA A 91 5.02 9.90 12.64
N VAL A 92 5.33 8.70 13.13
CA VAL A 92 5.24 8.36 14.57
C VAL A 92 6.16 9.25 15.41
N LEU A 93 7.44 9.38 15.04
CA LEU A 93 8.39 10.21 15.76
C LEU A 93 7.96 11.69 15.82
N LYS A 94 7.59 12.27 14.68
CA LYS A 94 7.14 13.67 14.61
C LYS A 94 5.84 13.88 15.39
N GLY A 95 4.87 12.97 15.25
CA GLY A 95 3.61 13.06 15.96
C GLY A 95 3.79 12.97 17.47
N THR A 96 4.62 12.04 17.93
CA THR A 96 4.95 11.89 19.36
C THR A 96 5.66 13.12 19.91
N LEU A 97 6.68 13.64 19.21
CA LEU A 97 7.42 14.84 19.61
C LEU A 97 6.55 16.11 19.64
N SER A 98 5.62 16.23 18.69
CA SER A 98 4.76 17.41 18.55
C SER A 98 3.44 17.28 19.31
N ASN A 99 3.19 16.15 19.96
CA ASN A 99 1.91 15.79 20.58
C ASN A 99 0.72 15.95 19.62
N ARG A 100 0.88 15.50 18.36
CA ARG A 100 -0.14 15.59 17.31
C ARG A 100 -0.57 14.19 16.86
N PRO A 101 -1.83 14.01 16.44
CA PRO A 101 -2.29 12.74 15.88
C PRO A 101 -1.52 12.43 14.58
N TYR A 102 -1.08 11.19 14.43
CA TYR A 102 -0.29 10.73 13.28
C TYR A 102 -0.85 9.47 12.62
N SER A 103 -1.84 8.82 13.23
CA SER A 103 -2.39 7.55 12.72
C SER A 103 -2.93 7.65 11.29
N GLN A 104 -3.46 8.81 10.92
CA GLN A 104 -3.96 9.09 9.56
C GLN A 104 -2.84 9.24 8.52
N LEU A 105 -1.60 9.45 8.97
CA LEU A 105 -0.43 9.62 8.10
C LEU A 105 0.28 8.30 7.82
N LEU A 106 -0.16 7.20 8.44
CA LEU A 106 0.46 5.89 8.26
C LEU A 106 0.07 5.27 6.92
N VAL A 107 1.07 4.81 6.19
CA VAL A 107 0.94 4.23 4.85
C VAL A 107 1.09 2.72 4.90
N LYS A 108 0.29 2.02 4.10
CA LYS A 108 0.37 0.58 3.88
C LYS A 108 0.69 0.29 2.40
N PRO A 109 1.32 -0.85 2.08
CA PRO A 109 1.78 -1.91 2.99
C PRO A 109 3.06 -1.51 3.73
N CYS A 110 3.25 -2.04 4.93
CA CYS A 110 4.42 -1.80 5.77
C CYS A 110 4.84 -3.09 6.50
N THR A 111 6.10 -3.17 6.90
CA THR A 111 6.64 -4.32 7.66
C THR A 111 6.30 -4.19 9.14
N PHE A 112 6.34 -2.96 9.69
CA PHE A 112 6.13 -2.69 11.09
C PHE A 112 4.73 -2.14 11.34
N SER A 113 4.03 -2.72 12.33
CA SER A 113 2.75 -2.18 12.80
C SER A 113 2.97 -0.92 13.63
N GLU A 114 1.93 -0.09 13.76
CA GLU A 114 1.92 1.08 14.65
C GLU A 114 2.30 0.70 16.08
N GLU A 115 1.82 -0.44 16.57
CA GLU A 115 2.10 -0.95 17.91
C GLU A 115 3.59 -1.27 18.11
N THR A 116 4.28 -1.71 17.06
CA THR A 116 5.72 -1.97 17.09
C THR A 116 6.53 -0.68 17.09
N LEU A 117 6.06 0.36 16.39
CA LEU A 117 6.77 1.63 16.26
C LEU A 117 6.63 2.53 17.49
N LYS A 118 5.51 2.47 18.21
CA LYS A 118 5.26 3.27 19.43
C LYS A 118 6.33 3.10 20.52
N PRO A 119 6.68 1.88 20.97
CA PRO A 119 7.71 1.68 22.00
C PRO A 119 9.06 2.25 21.58
N VAL A 120 9.44 2.10 20.30
CA VAL A 120 10.70 2.62 19.78
C VAL A 120 10.79 4.14 19.91
N SER A 121 9.68 4.85 19.66
CA SER A 121 9.64 6.32 19.79
C SER A 121 9.83 6.76 21.25
N TYR A 122 9.24 6.05 22.22
CA TYR A 122 9.40 6.39 23.64
C TYR A 122 10.80 6.07 24.16
N THR A 123 11.39 4.93 23.82
CA THR A 123 12.72 4.54 24.32
C THR A 123 13.83 5.42 23.76
N HIS A 124 13.73 5.88 22.53
CA HIS A 124 14.74 6.76 21.92
C HIS A 124 14.56 8.24 22.27
N LEU A 125 13.33 8.67 22.60
CA LEU A 125 13.08 10.06 23.02
C LEU A 125 13.31 10.29 24.51
N THR A 126 13.25 9.22 25.32
CA THR A 126 13.53 9.27 26.77
C THR A 126 14.93 8.83 27.12
N LEU A 127 15.83 8.66 26.14
CA LEU A 127 17.26 8.54 26.46
C LEU A 127 17.69 9.77 27.23
N PRO A 128 18.03 9.60 28.53
CA PRO A 128 18.15 10.73 29.41
C PRO A 128 19.32 11.59 28.99
N THR A 129 19.14 12.83 29.17
CA THR A 129 20.11 13.82 29.58
C THR A 129 21.00 13.30 30.73
N ILE A 130 21.66 12.15 30.56
CA ILE A 130 22.74 11.70 31.45
C ILE A 130 24.05 12.11 30.79
N LEU A 131 24.18 13.40 30.50
CA LEU A 131 25.47 14.08 30.31
C LEU A 131 25.27 15.55 30.72
N ARG A 132 25.21 15.75 32.02
CA ARG A 132 25.66 16.95 32.69
C ARG A 132 26.71 16.56 33.69
#